data_eb1ccd4702a1a0fed75d732616fd9283
#
_entry.id   eb1ccd4702a1a0fed75d732616fd9283
#
_cell.length_a   1.000
_cell.length_b   1.000
_cell.length_c   1.000
_cell.angle_alpha   90.00
_cell.angle_beta   90.00
_cell.angle_gamma   90.00
#
_symmetry.space_group_name_H-M   'P 1'
#
loop_
_entity.id
_entity.type
_entity.pdbx_description
1 polymer ?
#
loop_
_entity_poly.entity_id
_entity_poly.type
_entity_poly.pdbx_seq_one_letter_code
_entity_poly.pdbx_strand_id
1 'polypeptide(L)'
;TYKYIGVEDGLSNRRVYAIQKGPKGYMWFLTHDGIDRYNGKDFKPYKLMDGDEEVNSMMNLNWLYVDPKGTIWEIGKKGRVFRYDTKHDRFVLVYKLPESEVKGRPTPISYGFVDANSVIWLCNEDALYLYDSNTQKVTFIQNEIGERITDIAQIDSTHFFIGTDIGIHYAELANNILTLSPCNQLDTLKIQINELYYHKPSHKV
;
A
#
# COMPACT_ATOMS: atom_id res chain seq x y z
N THR A 1 19.73 -8.52 24.22
CA THR A 1 18.88 -9.74 24.31
C THR A 1 17.81 -9.64 23.23
N TYR A 2 17.74 -10.64 22.34
CA TYR A 2 16.68 -10.74 21.35
C TYR A 2 15.51 -11.53 21.94
N LYS A 3 14.27 -11.10 21.66
CA LYS A 3 13.08 -11.85 21.98
C LYS A 3 12.49 -12.37 20.67
N TYR A 4 12.34 -13.66 20.58
CA TYR A 4 11.55 -14.26 19.51
C TYR A 4 10.07 -14.12 19.85
N ILE A 5 9.24 -13.77 18.89
CA ILE A 5 7.78 -13.65 19.02
C ILE A 5 7.17 -14.41 17.84
N GLY A 6 6.30 -15.37 18.15
CA GLY A 6 5.73 -16.27 17.16
C GLY A 6 4.25 -16.57 17.37
N VAL A 7 3.79 -17.62 16.71
CA VAL A 7 2.39 -18.08 16.79
C VAL A 7 2.03 -18.51 18.23
N GLU A 8 2.97 -19.06 18.95
CA GLU A 8 2.84 -19.43 20.37
C GLU A 8 2.61 -18.23 21.29
N ASP A 9 2.97 -17.01 20.85
CA ASP A 9 2.69 -15.76 21.58
C ASP A 9 1.39 -15.08 21.09
N GLY A 10 0.67 -15.68 20.13
CA GLY A 10 -0.62 -15.20 19.62
C GLY A 10 -0.58 -14.52 18.25
N LEU A 11 0.57 -14.51 17.56
CA LEU A 11 0.63 -14.08 16.15
C LEU A 11 -0.20 -15.03 15.28
N SER A 12 -1.07 -14.52 14.42
CA SER A 12 -2.00 -15.32 13.63
C SER A 12 -1.31 -16.30 12.68
N ASN A 13 -0.19 -15.89 12.07
CA ASN A 13 0.60 -16.75 11.18
C ASN A 13 2.08 -16.40 11.24
N ARG A 14 2.94 -17.41 11.14
CA ARG A 14 4.41 -17.23 11.09
C ARG A 14 4.93 -16.52 9.84
N ARG A 15 4.11 -16.47 8.76
CA ARG A 15 4.46 -15.76 7.53
C ARG A 15 3.97 -14.33 7.63
N VAL A 16 4.90 -13.39 7.86
CA VAL A 16 4.66 -11.97 7.96
C VAL A 16 5.11 -11.30 6.67
N TYR A 17 4.24 -10.50 6.06
CA TYR A 17 4.49 -9.79 4.80
C TYR A 17 4.89 -8.33 5.02
N ALA A 18 4.34 -7.69 6.05
CA ALA A 18 4.67 -6.32 6.39
C ALA A 18 4.57 -6.09 7.89
N ILE A 19 5.37 -5.14 8.38
CA ILE A 19 5.36 -4.68 9.77
C ILE A 19 5.34 -3.16 9.75
N GLN A 20 4.37 -2.57 10.47
CA GLN A 20 4.22 -1.12 10.55
C GLN A 20 4.09 -0.68 12.02
N LYS A 21 4.77 0.43 12.35
CA LYS A 21 4.58 1.08 13.65
C LYS A 21 3.42 2.05 13.56
N GLY A 22 2.36 1.75 14.28
CA GLY A 22 1.16 2.58 14.34
C GLY A 22 1.19 3.60 15.49
N PRO A 23 0.13 4.40 15.62
CA PRO A 23 -0.08 5.29 16.74
C PRO A 23 -0.10 4.56 18.09
N LYS A 24 0.16 5.29 19.17
CA LYS A 24 0.16 4.76 20.55
C LYS A 24 1.18 3.65 20.80
N GLY A 25 2.19 3.51 19.90
CA GLY A 25 3.25 2.51 20.07
C GLY A 25 2.88 1.08 19.68
N TYR A 26 1.68 0.87 19.11
CA TYR A 26 1.29 -0.44 18.60
C TYR A 26 2.12 -0.80 17.37
N MET A 27 2.46 -2.10 17.26
CA MET A 27 3.01 -2.69 16.06
C MET A 27 1.91 -3.44 15.32
N TRP A 28 1.84 -3.27 14.01
CA TRP A 28 0.87 -3.91 13.14
C TRP A 28 1.58 -4.85 12.20
N PHE A 29 1.05 -6.06 12.09
CA PHE A 29 1.64 -7.14 11.30
C PHE A 29 0.62 -7.57 10.26
N LEU A 30 1.01 -7.53 8.99
CA LEU A 30 0.25 -8.16 7.92
C LEU A 30 0.77 -9.58 7.78
N THR A 31 -0.07 -10.55 8.10
CA THR A 31 0.27 -11.97 8.05
C THR A 31 -0.49 -12.69 6.94
N HIS A 32 -0.17 -13.97 6.74
CA HIS A 32 -0.91 -14.82 5.81
C HIS A 32 -2.38 -14.98 6.18
N ASP A 33 -2.72 -14.93 7.47
CA ASP A 33 -4.07 -15.19 8.00
C ASP A 33 -4.82 -13.91 8.42
N GLY A 34 -4.26 -12.73 8.18
CA GLY A 34 -4.91 -11.46 8.50
C GLY A 34 -3.95 -10.41 9.05
N ILE A 35 -4.53 -9.44 9.74
CA ILE A 35 -3.79 -8.36 10.37
C ILE A 35 -3.79 -8.58 11.88
N ASP A 36 -2.62 -8.48 12.48
CA ASP A 36 -2.44 -8.51 13.93
C ASP A 36 -1.96 -7.17 14.46
N ARG A 37 -2.49 -6.74 15.59
CA ARG A 37 -1.98 -5.63 16.37
C ARG A 37 -1.30 -6.14 17.63
N TYR A 38 -0.07 -5.73 17.85
CA TYR A 38 0.72 -6.07 19.03
C TYR A 38 0.92 -4.84 19.93
N ASN A 39 0.62 -4.99 21.23
CA ASN A 39 0.72 -3.92 22.21
C ASN A 39 2.00 -3.95 23.06
N GLY A 40 2.95 -4.81 22.71
CA GLY A 40 4.17 -5.07 23.48
C GLY A 40 4.06 -6.33 24.37
N LYS A 41 2.85 -6.88 24.53
CA LYS A 41 2.58 -8.07 25.35
C LYS A 41 1.70 -9.08 24.60
N ASP A 42 0.55 -8.64 24.10
CA ASP A 42 -0.48 -9.49 23.51
C ASP A 42 -0.75 -9.10 22.05
N PHE A 43 -1.11 -10.10 21.24
CA PHE A 43 -1.62 -9.91 19.89
C PHE A 43 -3.15 -9.82 19.90
N LYS A 44 -3.68 -8.95 19.02
CA LYS A 44 -5.10 -8.90 18.69
C LYS A 44 -5.27 -9.07 17.17
N PRO A 45 -5.90 -10.17 16.72
CA PRO A 45 -6.18 -10.38 15.29
C PRO A 45 -7.38 -9.55 14.84
N TYR A 46 -7.37 -9.18 13.56
CA TYR A 46 -8.44 -8.46 12.87
C TYR A 46 -8.83 -9.20 11.59
N LYS A 47 -10.14 -9.31 11.40
CA LYS A 47 -10.74 -9.80 10.16
C LYS A 47 -11.08 -8.62 9.25
N LEU A 48 -10.96 -8.84 7.95
CA LEU A 48 -11.41 -7.91 6.93
C LEU A 48 -12.73 -8.41 6.36
N MET A 49 -13.75 -7.55 6.37
CA MET A 49 -15.09 -7.92 5.95
C MET A 49 -15.53 -7.06 4.75
N ASP A 50 -16.04 -7.70 3.69
CA ASP A 50 -16.73 -7.06 2.56
C ASP A 50 -18.21 -7.45 2.69
N GLY A 51 -19.00 -6.61 3.35
CA GLY A 51 -20.34 -6.98 3.83
C GLY A 51 -20.24 -8.11 4.88
N ASP A 52 -20.94 -9.20 4.63
CA ASP A 52 -20.96 -10.40 5.48
C ASP A 52 -19.87 -11.41 5.12
N GLU A 53 -19.15 -11.18 4.01
CA GLU A 53 -18.06 -12.06 3.55
C GLU A 53 -16.75 -11.69 4.23
N GLU A 54 -16.10 -12.68 4.87
CA GLU A 54 -14.71 -12.52 5.30
C GLU A 54 -13.79 -12.54 4.08
N VAL A 55 -13.05 -11.45 3.87
CA VAL A 55 -12.05 -11.38 2.81
C VAL A 55 -10.91 -12.30 3.19
N ASN A 56 -10.84 -13.45 2.49
CA ASN A 56 -9.80 -14.44 2.75
C ASN A 56 -8.42 -13.84 2.45
N SER A 57 -7.60 -13.78 3.49
CA SER A 57 -6.27 -13.19 3.47
C SER A 57 -5.33 -13.83 2.44
N MET A 58 -5.46 -15.12 2.20
CA MET A 58 -4.57 -15.89 1.29
C MET A 58 -4.47 -15.33 -0.14
N MET A 59 -5.46 -14.54 -0.59
CA MET A 59 -5.50 -14.01 -1.96
C MET A 59 -5.56 -12.48 -2.04
N ASN A 60 -5.71 -11.76 -0.91
CA ASN A 60 -6.16 -10.38 -0.96
C ASN A 60 -5.34 -9.39 -0.12
N LEU A 61 -4.47 -9.86 0.77
CA LEU A 61 -3.68 -8.99 1.63
C LEU A 61 -2.29 -8.78 1.02
N ASN A 62 -1.92 -7.55 0.71
CA ASN A 62 -0.63 -7.30 0.13
C ASN A 62 0.14 -6.14 0.73
N TRP A 63 -0.54 -5.04 1.08
CA TRP A 63 0.14 -3.84 1.54
C TRP A 63 -0.52 -3.30 2.80
N LEU A 64 0.30 -3.00 3.77
CA LEU A 64 -0.10 -2.40 5.04
C LEU A 64 0.66 -1.09 5.21
N TYR A 65 -0.05 0.01 5.40
CA TYR A 65 0.52 1.34 5.57
C TYR A 65 -0.01 2.03 6.81
N VAL A 66 0.83 2.93 7.35
CA VAL A 66 0.42 3.94 8.31
C VAL A 66 0.71 5.29 7.71
N ASP A 67 -0.33 6.07 7.44
CA ASP A 67 -0.17 7.40 6.85
C ASP A 67 0.36 8.43 7.89
N PRO A 68 0.78 9.63 7.46
CA PRO A 68 1.27 10.65 8.37
C PRO A 68 0.28 11.10 9.46
N LYS A 69 -1.02 10.87 9.25
CA LYS A 69 -2.08 11.13 10.24
C LYS A 69 -2.24 10.00 11.25
N GLY A 70 -1.49 8.89 11.05
CA GLY A 70 -1.56 7.71 11.88
C GLY A 70 -2.72 6.77 11.53
N THR A 71 -3.37 6.95 10.39
CA THR A 71 -4.40 6.03 9.91
C THR A 71 -3.74 4.76 9.36
N ILE A 72 -4.29 3.60 9.71
CA ILE A 72 -3.79 2.32 9.22
C ILE A 72 -4.65 1.89 8.05
N TRP A 73 -3.96 1.56 6.95
CA TRP A 73 -4.53 1.17 5.68
C TRP A 73 -4.09 -0.24 5.31
N GLU A 74 -5.02 -1.03 4.80
CA GLU A 74 -4.74 -2.27 4.09
C GLU A 74 -5.24 -2.15 2.66
N ILE A 75 -4.40 -2.61 1.72
CA ILE A 75 -4.70 -2.60 0.29
C ILE A 75 -4.55 -4.03 -0.23
N GLY A 76 -5.63 -4.57 -0.75
CA GLY A 76 -5.66 -5.93 -1.31
C GLY A 76 -5.43 -5.97 -2.82
N LYS A 77 -4.85 -7.06 -3.31
CA LYS A 77 -4.60 -7.31 -4.77
C LYS A 77 -5.83 -7.19 -5.66
N LYS A 78 -7.02 -7.39 -5.12
CA LYS A 78 -8.28 -7.24 -5.85
C LYS A 78 -8.83 -5.81 -5.80
N GLY A 79 -8.00 -4.82 -5.39
CA GLY A 79 -8.38 -3.43 -5.33
C GLY A 79 -9.37 -3.09 -4.21
N ARG A 80 -9.44 -3.91 -3.16
CA ARG A 80 -10.13 -3.55 -1.92
C ARG A 80 -9.21 -2.70 -1.06
N VAL A 81 -9.76 -1.64 -0.47
CA VAL A 81 -9.05 -0.74 0.45
C VAL A 81 -9.77 -0.72 1.77
N PHE A 82 -9.09 -1.13 2.81
CA PHE A 82 -9.60 -1.11 4.17
C PHE A 82 -8.89 -0.04 4.99
N ARG A 83 -9.66 0.61 5.85
CA ARG A 83 -9.17 1.57 6.83
C ARG A 83 -9.49 1.07 8.24
N TYR A 84 -8.53 1.19 9.14
CA TYR A 84 -8.79 0.93 10.55
C TYR A 84 -9.66 2.03 11.17
N ASP A 85 -10.80 1.62 11.71
CA ASP A 85 -11.72 2.47 12.48
C ASP A 85 -11.37 2.36 13.97
N THR A 86 -10.73 3.39 14.48
CA THR A 86 -10.28 3.44 15.87
C THR A 86 -11.43 3.48 16.87
N LYS A 87 -12.61 3.98 16.48
CA LYS A 87 -13.78 4.09 17.36
C LYS A 87 -14.41 2.72 17.63
N HIS A 88 -14.48 1.88 16.60
CA HIS A 88 -15.11 0.57 16.71
C HIS A 88 -14.08 -0.57 16.77
N ASP A 89 -12.79 -0.24 16.79
CA ASP A 89 -11.66 -1.19 16.86
C ASP A 89 -11.76 -2.32 15.81
N ARG A 90 -11.96 -1.93 14.54
CA ARG A 90 -12.10 -2.83 13.39
C ARG A 90 -11.62 -2.19 12.09
N PHE A 91 -11.33 -3.01 11.10
CA PHE A 91 -11.15 -2.53 9.72
C PHE A 91 -12.51 -2.38 9.04
N VAL A 92 -12.65 -1.34 8.22
CA VAL A 92 -13.83 -1.06 7.39
C VAL A 92 -13.41 -0.93 5.94
N LEU A 93 -14.15 -1.58 5.04
CA LEU A 93 -13.99 -1.40 3.61
C LEU A 93 -14.42 0.01 3.22
N VAL A 94 -13.52 0.80 2.65
CA VAL A 94 -13.79 2.19 2.24
C VAL A 94 -13.82 2.37 0.74
N TYR A 95 -13.18 1.47 0.00
CA TYR A 95 -13.21 1.47 -1.47
C TYR A 95 -13.01 0.06 -2.01
N LYS A 96 -13.63 -0.20 -3.14
CA LYS A 96 -13.45 -1.42 -3.92
C LYS A 96 -13.39 -1.04 -5.39
N LEU A 97 -12.30 -1.42 -6.05
CA LEU A 97 -12.16 -1.21 -7.49
C LEU A 97 -13.29 -1.95 -8.21
N PRO A 98 -14.02 -1.30 -9.13
CA PRO A 98 -15.07 -1.95 -9.91
C PRO A 98 -14.52 -3.16 -10.66
N GLU A 99 -15.28 -4.24 -10.71
CA GLU A 99 -14.96 -5.35 -11.59
C GLU A 99 -15.02 -4.85 -13.03
N SER A 100 -13.94 -5.07 -13.79
CA SER A 100 -13.90 -4.69 -15.20
C SER A 100 -14.94 -5.51 -15.97
N GLU A 101 -15.89 -4.86 -16.64
CA GLU A 101 -16.81 -5.51 -17.59
C GLU A 101 -16.07 -6.09 -18.79
N VAL A 102 -14.83 -5.63 -19.03
CA VAL A 102 -13.99 -6.11 -20.13
C VAL A 102 -13.33 -7.41 -19.72
N LYS A 103 -13.82 -8.53 -20.25
CA LYS A 103 -13.29 -9.90 -20.11
C LYS A 103 -13.50 -10.62 -18.77
N GLY A 104 -14.40 -10.19 -17.89
CA GLY A 104 -14.83 -10.98 -16.72
C GLY A 104 -13.77 -11.29 -15.67
N ARG A 105 -12.64 -10.57 -15.65
CA ARG A 105 -11.61 -10.66 -14.62
C ARG A 105 -11.09 -9.27 -14.30
N PRO A 106 -11.19 -8.81 -13.03
CA PRO A 106 -10.52 -7.59 -12.61
C PRO A 106 -9.01 -7.76 -12.79
N THR A 107 -8.35 -6.79 -13.40
CA THR A 107 -6.88 -6.79 -13.51
C THR A 107 -6.31 -6.69 -12.10
N PRO A 108 -5.46 -7.63 -11.66
CA PRO A 108 -4.90 -7.59 -10.31
C PRO A 108 -4.10 -6.30 -10.10
N ILE A 109 -4.16 -5.76 -8.89
CA ILE A 109 -3.27 -4.68 -8.49
C ILE A 109 -1.85 -5.23 -8.40
N SER A 110 -0.94 -4.63 -9.14
CA SER A 110 0.49 -4.94 -9.11
C SER A 110 1.18 -4.30 -7.91
N TYR A 111 0.75 -3.07 -7.56
CA TYR A 111 1.26 -2.33 -6.42
C TYR A 111 0.19 -1.43 -5.80
N GLY A 112 0.16 -1.39 -4.45
CA GLY A 112 -0.67 -0.49 -3.67
C GLY A 112 0.21 0.44 -2.84
N PHE A 113 -0.11 1.74 -2.80
CA PHE A 113 0.66 2.75 -2.10
C PHE A 113 -0.26 3.75 -1.41
N VAL A 114 0.17 4.31 -0.28
CA VAL A 114 -0.52 5.41 0.41
C VAL A 114 0.42 6.59 0.51
N ASP A 115 0.08 7.69 -0.13
CA ASP A 115 0.89 8.89 -0.13
C ASP A 115 0.72 9.74 1.15
N ALA A 116 1.55 10.78 1.29
CA ALA A 116 1.53 11.68 2.44
C ALA A 116 0.23 12.49 2.58
N ASN A 117 -0.59 12.57 1.53
CA ASN A 117 -1.89 13.25 1.54
C ASN A 117 -3.04 12.29 1.88
N SER A 118 -2.74 11.02 2.16
CA SER A 118 -3.71 9.94 2.36
C SER A 118 -4.53 9.64 1.08
N VAL A 119 -3.89 9.80 -0.09
CA VAL A 119 -4.40 9.28 -1.35
C VAL A 119 -3.85 7.87 -1.54
N ILE A 120 -4.73 6.95 -1.83
CA ILE A 120 -4.41 5.54 -2.04
C ILE A 120 -4.27 5.29 -3.54
N TRP A 121 -3.09 4.81 -3.94
CA TRP A 121 -2.75 4.46 -5.31
C TRP A 121 -2.95 2.96 -5.49
N LEU A 122 -3.79 2.61 -6.44
CA LEU A 122 -4.00 1.23 -6.87
C LEU A 122 -3.46 1.11 -8.29
N CYS A 123 -2.29 0.52 -8.42
CA CYS A 123 -1.56 0.43 -9.69
C CYS A 123 -1.76 -0.94 -10.33
N ASN A 124 -2.09 -0.98 -11.60
CA ASN A 124 -2.03 -2.17 -12.43
C ASN A 124 -1.30 -1.87 -13.76
N GLU A 125 -1.23 -2.84 -14.66
CA GLU A 125 -0.52 -2.68 -15.94
C GLU A 125 -1.15 -1.62 -16.84
N ASP A 126 -2.47 -1.43 -16.74
CA ASP A 126 -3.22 -0.53 -17.63
C ASP A 126 -3.44 0.85 -17.03
N ALA A 127 -3.51 0.95 -15.69
CA ALA A 127 -4.00 2.16 -15.03
C ALA A 127 -3.50 2.34 -13.60
N LEU A 128 -3.56 3.60 -13.16
CA LEU A 128 -3.46 3.99 -11.76
C LEU A 128 -4.81 4.56 -11.32
N TYR A 129 -5.35 4.02 -10.26
CA TYR A 129 -6.56 4.53 -9.61
C TYR A 129 -6.16 5.21 -8.32
N LEU A 130 -6.41 6.51 -8.23
CA LEU A 130 -6.07 7.33 -7.08
C LEU A 130 -7.33 7.58 -6.26
N TYR A 131 -7.49 6.87 -5.16
CA TYR A 131 -8.60 7.07 -4.23
C TYR A 131 -8.21 8.10 -3.17
N ASP A 132 -8.78 9.29 -3.24
CA ASP A 132 -8.62 10.32 -2.21
C ASP A 132 -9.56 10.01 -1.03
N SER A 133 -8.99 9.63 0.09
CA SER A 133 -9.74 9.25 1.29
C SER A 133 -10.48 10.42 1.96
N ASN A 134 -10.10 11.67 1.70
CA ASN A 134 -10.74 12.84 2.27
C ASN A 134 -12.01 13.23 1.51
N THR A 135 -11.98 13.13 0.18
CA THR A 135 -13.10 13.48 -0.71
C THR A 135 -13.91 12.27 -1.15
N GLN A 136 -13.42 11.05 -0.94
CA GLN A 136 -13.97 9.78 -1.40
C GLN A 136 -14.09 9.71 -2.94
N LYS A 137 -13.29 10.47 -3.64
CA LYS A 137 -13.25 10.48 -5.11
C LYS A 137 -12.12 9.60 -5.62
N VAL A 138 -12.35 9.03 -6.79
CA VAL A 138 -11.35 8.26 -7.53
C VAL A 138 -10.99 9.00 -8.79
N THR A 139 -9.69 9.14 -9.02
CA THR A 139 -9.14 9.63 -10.27
C THR A 139 -8.52 8.47 -11.02
N PHE A 140 -8.88 8.30 -12.27
CA PHE A 140 -8.28 7.35 -13.19
C PHE A 140 -7.15 8.04 -13.98
N ILE A 141 -6.00 7.39 -14.05
CA ILE A 141 -4.85 7.82 -14.87
C ILE A 141 -4.42 6.60 -15.70
N GLN A 142 -4.32 6.78 -17.01
CA GLN A 142 -3.75 5.76 -17.89
C GLN A 142 -2.31 5.48 -17.46
N ASN A 143 -1.93 4.21 -17.33
CA ASN A 143 -0.55 3.85 -17.03
C ASN A 143 0.29 3.92 -18.33
N GLU A 144 0.89 5.06 -18.58
CA GLU A 144 1.76 5.27 -19.75
C GLU A 144 3.18 4.72 -19.54
N ILE A 145 3.51 4.23 -18.34
CA ILE A 145 4.81 3.59 -18.07
C ILE A 145 4.95 2.33 -18.92
N GLY A 146 3.83 1.59 -19.11
CA GLY A 146 3.83 0.34 -19.89
C GLY A 146 4.58 -0.81 -19.21
N GLU A 147 4.95 -0.65 -17.93
CA GLU A 147 5.73 -1.58 -17.13
C GLU A 147 4.99 -1.89 -15.85
N ARG A 148 5.30 -3.01 -15.24
CA ARG A 148 4.69 -3.38 -13.97
C ARG A 148 5.34 -2.60 -12.82
N ILE A 149 4.57 -1.75 -12.16
CA ILE A 149 5.01 -1.02 -10.97
C ILE A 149 5.25 -2.01 -9.83
N THR A 150 6.41 -1.90 -9.21
CA THR A 150 6.88 -2.76 -8.12
C THR A 150 7.08 -2.02 -6.81
N ASP A 151 7.35 -0.71 -6.87
CA ASP A 151 7.46 0.15 -5.69
C ASP A 151 7.27 1.63 -6.04
N ILE A 152 6.90 2.44 -5.04
CA ILE A 152 6.76 3.90 -5.17
C ILE A 152 7.37 4.56 -3.93
N ALA A 153 8.28 5.50 -4.15
CA ALA A 153 8.83 6.34 -3.09
C ALA A 153 8.46 7.81 -3.32
N GLN A 154 7.74 8.39 -2.39
CA GLN A 154 7.36 9.79 -2.43
C GLN A 154 8.51 10.71 -2.02
N ILE A 155 8.83 11.70 -2.85
CA ILE A 155 9.87 12.70 -2.61
C ILE A 155 9.30 13.92 -1.89
N ASP A 156 8.20 14.44 -2.45
CA ASP A 156 7.45 15.59 -1.90
C ASP A 156 5.95 15.45 -2.23
N SER A 157 5.18 16.53 -2.17
CA SER A 157 3.73 16.50 -2.39
C SER A 157 3.31 16.06 -3.80
N THR A 158 4.19 16.22 -4.80
CA THR A 158 3.88 15.99 -6.21
C THR A 158 4.89 15.10 -6.92
N HIS A 159 6.08 14.87 -6.34
CA HIS A 159 7.14 14.12 -6.99
C HIS A 159 7.37 12.75 -6.37
N PHE A 160 7.63 11.77 -7.24
CA PHE A 160 7.76 10.36 -6.87
C PHE A 160 8.88 9.69 -7.67
N PHE A 161 9.55 8.72 -7.06
CA PHE A 161 10.22 7.67 -7.80
C PHE A 161 9.29 6.47 -7.94
N ILE A 162 9.20 5.93 -9.14
CA ILE A 162 8.39 4.75 -9.45
C ILE A 162 9.34 3.67 -9.92
N GLY A 163 9.46 2.61 -9.13
CA GLY A 163 10.20 1.40 -9.49
C GLY A 163 9.32 0.45 -10.29
N THR A 164 9.93 -0.19 -11.27
CA THR A 164 9.26 -1.16 -12.14
C THR A 164 10.06 -2.46 -12.22
N ASP A 165 9.54 -3.43 -12.95
CA ASP A 165 10.23 -4.70 -13.21
C ASP A 165 11.41 -4.57 -14.16
N ILE A 166 11.58 -3.41 -14.82
CA ILE A 166 12.70 -3.17 -15.74
C ILE A 166 13.48 -1.86 -15.50
N GLY A 167 13.09 -1.04 -14.51
CA GLY A 167 13.79 0.20 -14.24
C GLY A 167 13.17 1.09 -13.19
N ILE A 168 13.53 2.37 -13.23
CA ILE A 168 13.03 3.41 -12.32
C ILE A 168 12.66 4.65 -13.12
N HIS A 169 11.54 5.28 -12.77
CA HIS A 169 11.06 6.52 -13.37
C HIS A 169 10.97 7.61 -12.30
N TYR A 170 11.30 8.85 -12.72
CA TYR A 170 10.95 10.03 -11.94
C TYR A 170 9.63 10.57 -12.46
N ALA A 171 8.68 10.80 -11.57
CA ALA A 171 7.32 11.19 -11.93
C ALA A 171 6.87 12.42 -11.15
N GLU A 172 6.09 13.26 -11.80
CA GLU A 172 5.34 14.36 -11.20
C GLU A 172 3.85 14.11 -11.36
N LEU A 173 3.11 14.14 -10.26
CA LEU A 173 1.64 14.11 -10.24
C LEU A 173 1.11 15.51 -9.94
N ALA A 174 0.60 16.20 -10.95
CA ALA A 174 -0.01 17.51 -10.82
C ALA A 174 -1.33 17.57 -11.61
N ASN A 175 -2.38 18.15 -11.00
CA ASN A 175 -3.70 18.29 -11.65
C ASN A 175 -4.29 16.98 -12.19
N ASN A 176 -4.05 15.88 -11.50
CA ASN A 176 -4.45 14.52 -11.90
C ASN A 176 -3.77 14.01 -13.20
N ILE A 177 -2.64 14.58 -13.55
CA ILE A 177 -1.80 14.16 -14.67
C ILE A 177 -0.49 13.66 -14.09
N LEU A 178 -0.10 12.43 -14.45
CA LEU A 178 1.20 11.87 -14.14
C LEU A 178 2.14 12.13 -15.32
N THR A 179 3.17 12.93 -15.10
CA THR A 179 4.20 13.22 -16.09
C THR A 179 5.47 12.47 -15.72
N LEU A 180 6.01 11.69 -16.65
CA LEU A 180 7.28 10.99 -16.47
C LEU A 180 8.42 11.86 -17.01
N SER A 181 9.50 11.90 -16.26
CA SER A 181 10.74 12.56 -16.69
C SER A 181 11.90 11.57 -16.69
N PRO A 182 12.79 11.64 -17.69
CA PRO A 182 14.00 10.83 -17.70
C PRO A 182 14.82 11.07 -16.45
N CYS A 183 15.30 10.02 -15.82
CA CYS A 183 16.22 10.10 -14.68
C CYS A 183 17.64 9.83 -15.19
N ASN A 184 18.29 10.84 -15.79
CA ASN A 184 19.53 10.74 -16.56
C ASN A 184 20.68 9.91 -15.93
N GLN A 185 20.65 9.69 -14.64
CA GLN A 185 21.66 8.87 -13.95
C GLN A 185 21.21 7.43 -13.73
N LEU A 186 19.91 7.14 -13.82
CA LEU A 186 19.31 5.84 -13.51
C LEU A 186 18.70 5.13 -14.72
N ASP A 187 18.46 5.86 -15.83
CA ASP A 187 17.85 5.32 -17.07
C ASP A 187 18.67 4.18 -17.72
N THR A 188 19.93 4.03 -17.32
CA THR A 188 20.79 2.93 -17.79
C THR A 188 20.63 1.65 -16.99
N LEU A 189 19.95 1.71 -15.84
CA LEU A 189 19.72 0.55 -14.97
C LEU A 189 18.48 -0.22 -15.43
N LYS A 190 18.65 -1.12 -16.40
CA LYS A 190 17.61 -2.07 -16.81
C LYS A 190 17.57 -3.25 -15.85
N ILE A 191 17.12 -3.00 -14.62
CA ILE A 191 17.02 -4.01 -13.57
C ILE A 191 15.66 -3.88 -12.87
N GLN A 192 15.15 -4.99 -12.38
CA GLN A 192 13.97 -4.97 -11.54
C GLN A 192 14.23 -4.23 -10.24
N ILE A 193 13.40 -3.27 -9.91
CA ILE A 193 13.41 -2.56 -8.64
C ILE A 193 12.49 -3.32 -7.66
N ASN A 194 13.04 -3.75 -6.54
CA ASN A 194 12.27 -4.48 -5.53
C ASN A 194 11.81 -3.58 -4.39
N GLU A 195 12.60 -2.55 -4.06
CA GLU A 195 12.31 -1.61 -2.98
C GLU A 195 12.98 -0.26 -3.26
N LEU A 196 12.27 0.81 -2.96
CA LEU A 196 12.74 2.20 -3.02
C LEU A 196 12.62 2.85 -1.65
N TYR A 197 13.64 3.56 -1.25
CA TYR A 197 13.61 4.37 -0.05
C TYR A 197 14.13 5.77 -0.32
N TYR A 198 13.28 6.78 -0.11
CA TYR A 198 13.70 8.17 -0.18
C TYR A 198 14.03 8.71 1.21
N HIS A 199 15.31 8.98 1.45
CA HIS A 199 15.79 9.60 2.69
C HIS A 199 15.83 11.12 2.53
N LYS A 200 14.92 11.83 3.23
CA LYS A 200 15.01 13.29 3.30
C LYS A 200 16.31 13.67 4.03
N PRO A 201 17.19 14.48 3.40
CA PRO A 201 18.37 15.00 4.09
C PRO A 201 17.92 15.72 5.36
N SER A 202 18.48 15.38 6.51
CA SER A 202 18.26 16.16 7.72
C SER A 202 18.92 17.51 7.48
N HIS A 203 18.13 18.57 7.28
CA HIS A 203 18.63 19.91 7.38
C HIS A 203 19.05 20.12 8.85
N LYS A 204 20.32 19.87 9.16
CA LYS A 204 20.92 20.43 10.36
C LYS A 204 21.14 21.90 10.05
N VAL A 205 20.39 22.78 10.70
CA VAL A 205 20.74 24.18 10.88
C VAL A 205 21.89 24.24 11.86
#